data_822615f80e1eb106aec2d73e1ffaf8c4
#
_entry.id   822615f80e1eb106aec2d73e1ffaf8c4
#
_cell.length_a   1.000
_cell.length_b   1.000
_cell.length_c   1.000
_cell.angle_alpha   90.00
_cell.angle_beta   90.00
_cell.angle_gamma   90.00
#
_symmetry.space_group_name_H-M   'P 1'
#
loop_
_entity.id
_entity.type
_entity.pdbx_description
1 polymer ?
#
loop_
_entity_poly.entity_id
_entity_poly.type
_entity_poly.pdbx_seq_one_letter_code
_entity_poly.pdbx_strand_id
1 'polypeptide(L)'
;QTCALPIYKVYIIDEVHMLSQAAFNAFLKTLEEPPHHAIFILATTEKHKILPTILSRCQIYDFNRIGIKDTTEHLQYVAKQEHINAEPEALTVIAQKADGGMRDALSIFDQVVSFTGGNITYKSVIENLNVLDYEYYFKLTDLLLENKVPEAMLLFNDVLKKGFDGSHFITGLSSHFRDLLVSKDASTLQLLEVGASIRERYQAQARKCEAKFLYKAMKLCNDCDLNYRASKNKRLLVELTLIQCAQLTLPDADDLAGGRSPKKNQIKPIFTQQATPEVATQSQPQAP
;
A
#
# COMPACT_ATOMS: atom_id res chain seq x y z
N GLN A 1 25.85 -29.72 -42.86
CA GLN A 1 25.48 -28.82 -41.77
C GLN A 1 26.08 -29.41 -40.49
N THR A 2 27.21 -28.86 -40.06
CA THR A 2 27.81 -29.16 -38.76
C THR A 2 26.86 -28.56 -37.70
N CYS A 3 26.06 -29.40 -37.07
CA CYS A 3 25.33 -29.05 -35.86
C CYS A 3 26.38 -28.72 -34.79
N ALA A 4 26.62 -27.44 -34.53
CA ALA A 4 27.44 -27.04 -33.42
C ALA A 4 26.74 -27.53 -32.15
N LEU A 5 27.38 -28.48 -31.45
CA LEU A 5 26.86 -28.91 -30.15
C LEU A 5 26.82 -27.72 -29.20
N PRO A 6 25.73 -27.47 -28.48
CA PRO A 6 25.66 -26.37 -27.56
C PRO A 6 26.77 -26.50 -26.50
N ILE A 7 27.55 -25.45 -26.30
CA ILE A 7 28.68 -25.42 -25.35
C ILE A 7 28.18 -25.56 -23.92
N TYR A 8 26.98 -24.98 -23.63
CA TYR A 8 26.35 -25.02 -22.31
C TYR A 8 24.89 -25.42 -22.40
N LYS A 9 24.41 -26.14 -21.37
CA LYS A 9 22.98 -26.36 -21.10
C LYS A 9 22.55 -25.36 -20.03
N VAL A 10 21.51 -24.56 -20.32
CA VAL A 10 20.96 -23.61 -19.37
C VAL A 10 19.63 -24.15 -18.86
N TYR A 11 19.52 -24.25 -17.54
CA TYR A 11 18.31 -24.65 -16.82
C TYR A 11 17.77 -23.43 -16.09
N ILE A 12 16.55 -23.00 -16.44
CA ILE A 12 15.86 -21.90 -15.76
C ILE A 12 14.76 -22.52 -14.92
N ILE A 13 14.84 -22.32 -13.60
CA ILE A 13 13.85 -22.77 -12.64
C ILE A 13 13.16 -21.54 -12.09
N ASP A 14 11.93 -21.33 -12.55
CA ASP A 14 11.10 -20.20 -12.12
C ASP A 14 10.37 -20.55 -10.83
N GLU A 15 10.11 -19.53 -10.02
CA GLU A 15 9.46 -19.62 -8.69
C GLU A 15 10.06 -20.75 -7.83
N VAL A 16 11.38 -20.81 -7.78
CA VAL A 16 12.13 -21.90 -7.13
C VAL A 16 11.73 -22.10 -5.66
N HIS A 17 11.19 -21.10 -4.98
CA HIS A 17 10.68 -21.21 -3.61
C HIS A 17 9.47 -22.14 -3.49
N MET A 18 8.82 -22.51 -4.60
CA MET A 18 7.71 -23.48 -4.62
C MET A 18 8.17 -24.94 -4.62
N LEU A 19 9.48 -25.21 -4.74
CA LEU A 19 10.00 -26.54 -4.64
C LEU A 19 9.81 -27.13 -3.23
N SER A 20 9.49 -28.43 -3.18
CA SER A 20 9.43 -29.16 -1.90
C SER A 20 10.81 -29.24 -1.24
N GLN A 21 10.84 -29.39 0.08
CA GLN A 21 12.09 -29.58 0.84
C GLN A 21 12.93 -30.75 0.31
N ALA A 22 12.27 -31.85 -0.11
CA ALA A 22 12.94 -33.00 -0.68
C ALA A 22 13.61 -32.67 -2.02
N ALA A 23 12.93 -31.87 -2.87
CA ALA A 23 13.48 -31.40 -4.14
C ALA A 23 14.68 -30.45 -3.91
N PHE A 24 14.58 -29.54 -2.95
CA PHE A 24 15.71 -28.70 -2.56
C PHE A 24 16.92 -29.51 -2.11
N ASN A 25 16.72 -30.50 -1.25
CA ASN A 25 17.81 -31.35 -0.76
C ASN A 25 18.46 -32.18 -1.89
N ALA A 26 17.66 -32.65 -2.85
CA ALA A 26 18.20 -33.35 -4.02
C ALA A 26 19.01 -32.41 -4.93
N PHE A 27 18.56 -31.14 -5.04
CA PHE A 27 19.21 -30.15 -5.88
C PHE A 27 20.54 -29.64 -5.27
N LEU A 28 20.68 -29.64 -3.93
CA LEU A 28 21.92 -29.26 -3.27
C LEU A 28 23.13 -30.05 -3.77
N LYS A 29 22.97 -31.35 -4.01
CA LYS A 29 24.08 -32.19 -4.54
C LYS A 29 24.55 -31.70 -5.91
N THR A 30 23.61 -31.27 -6.77
CA THR A 30 23.94 -30.74 -8.10
C THR A 30 24.59 -29.35 -8.02
N LEU A 31 24.22 -28.54 -7.01
CA LEU A 31 24.84 -27.23 -6.79
C LEU A 31 26.23 -27.32 -6.15
N GLU A 32 26.52 -28.39 -5.40
CA GLU A 32 27.85 -28.64 -4.82
C GLU A 32 28.87 -29.07 -5.87
N GLU A 33 28.43 -29.92 -6.81
CA GLU A 33 29.27 -30.42 -7.91
C GLU A 33 28.55 -30.24 -9.25
N PRO A 34 28.41 -29.01 -9.74
CA PRO A 34 27.68 -28.75 -10.98
C PRO A 34 28.45 -29.32 -12.19
N PRO A 35 27.78 -29.94 -13.15
CA PRO A 35 28.42 -30.34 -14.41
C PRO A 35 29.01 -29.11 -15.13
N HIS A 36 30.23 -29.20 -15.62
CA HIS A 36 30.96 -28.10 -16.26
C HIS A 36 30.22 -27.40 -17.41
N HIS A 37 29.27 -28.10 -18.04
CA HIS A 37 28.48 -27.62 -19.16
C HIS A 37 27.06 -27.19 -18.79
N ALA A 38 26.71 -27.17 -17.48
CA ALA A 38 25.38 -26.81 -17.02
C ALA A 38 25.39 -25.49 -16.26
N ILE A 39 24.48 -24.61 -16.63
CA ILE A 39 24.22 -23.33 -15.95
C ILE A 39 22.80 -23.41 -15.37
N PHE A 40 22.68 -23.11 -14.08
CA PHE A 40 21.39 -23.07 -13.39
C PHE A 40 21.03 -21.61 -13.07
N ILE A 41 19.87 -21.17 -13.55
CA ILE A 41 19.30 -19.86 -13.23
C ILE A 41 18.05 -20.13 -12.35
N LEU A 42 18.11 -19.69 -11.09
CA LEU A 42 17.04 -19.84 -10.12
C LEU A 42 16.34 -18.51 -9.99
N ALA A 43 15.07 -18.41 -10.39
CA ALA A 43 14.26 -17.20 -10.25
C ALA A 43 13.28 -17.34 -9.08
N THR A 44 13.10 -16.28 -8.30
CA THR A 44 12.15 -16.24 -7.18
C THR A 44 11.71 -14.82 -6.88
N THR A 45 10.45 -14.68 -6.50
CA THR A 45 9.90 -13.45 -5.92
C THR A 45 10.13 -13.37 -4.41
N GLU A 46 10.47 -14.49 -3.74
CA GLU A 46 10.57 -14.61 -2.29
C GLU A 46 11.93 -15.17 -1.85
N LYS A 47 12.96 -14.35 -1.97
CA LYS A 47 14.35 -14.72 -1.59
C LYS A 47 14.45 -15.27 -0.16
N HIS A 48 13.65 -14.75 0.78
CA HIS A 48 13.66 -15.17 2.18
C HIS A 48 13.18 -16.61 2.42
N LYS A 49 12.47 -17.21 1.47
CA LYS A 49 12.04 -18.63 1.50
C LYS A 49 13.09 -19.59 0.96
N ILE A 50 14.15 -19.08 0.34
CA ILE A 50 15.23 -19.93 -0.19
C ILE A 50 16.19 -20.29 0.95
N LEU A 51 16.58 -21.56 1.00
CA LEU A 51 17.50 -22.07 2.01
C LEU A 51 18.86 -21.34 1.94
N PRO A 52 19.44 -20.92 3.07
CA PRO A 52 20.75 -20.28 3.11
C PRO A 52 21.85 -21.13 2.47
N THR A 53 21.71 -22.46 2.53
CA THR A 53 22.65 -23.43 1.92
C THR A 53 22.66 -23.35 0.39
N ILE A 54 21.54 -22.97 -0.25
CA ILE A 54 21.45 -22.72 -1.69
C ILE A 54 22.01 -21.34 -2.01
N LEU A 55 21.60 -20.30 -1.25
CA LEU A 55 22.08 -18.94 -1.47
C LEU A 55 23.59 -18.82 -1.40
N SER A 56 24.24 -19.57 -0.50
CA SER A 56 25.71 -19.57 -0.35
C SER A 56 26.45 -20.19 -1.54
N ARG A 57 25.75 -20.93 -2.42
CA ARG A 57 26.32 -21.58 -3.61
C ARG A 57 25.91 -20.93 -4.92
N CYS A 58 25.14 -19.83 -4.85
CA CYS A 58 24.64 -19.10 -6.01
C CYS A 58 25.17 -17.68 -6.01
N GLN A 59 25.42 -17.14 -7.20
CA GLN A 59 25.59 -15.71 -7.37
C GLN A 59 24.20 -15.07 -7.34
N ILE A 60 24.01 -14.08 -6.44
CA ILE A 60 22.72 -13.44 -6.23
C ILE A 60 22.64 -12.15 -7.02
N TYR A 61 21.56 -12.00 -7.78
CA TYR A 61 21.19 -10.78 -8.50
C TYR A 61 19.84 -10.32 -7.99
N ASP A 62 19.79 -9.17 -7.31
CA ASP A 62 18.57 -8.57 -6.83
C ASP A 62 18.02 -7.61 -7.89
N PHE A 63 16.76 -7.80 -8.29
CA PHE A 63 16.04 -6.95 -9.23
C PHE A 63 15.07 -6.06 -8.45
N ASN A 64 15.13 -4.77 -8.71
CA ASN A 64 14.21 -3.80 -8.14
C ASN A 64 12.93 -3.68 -8.98
N ARG A 65 11.85 -3.20 -8.37
CA ARG A 65 10.64 -2.79 -9.10
C ARG A 65 10.98 -1.67 -10.06
N ILE A 66 10.34 -1.68 -11.22
CA ILE A 66 10.50 -0.60 -12.21
C ILE A 66 9.74 0.63 -11.71
N GLY A 67 10.38 1.79 -11.77
CA GLY A 67 9.78 3.05 -11.36
C GLY A 67 8.58 3.45 -12.23
N ILE A 68 7.63 4.19 -11.66
CA ILE A 68 6.44 4.67 -12.40
C ILE A 68 6.85 5.50 -13.60
N LYS A 69 7.89 6.34 -13.48
CA LYS A 69 8.41 7.15 -14.58
C LYS A 69 8.88 6.28 -15.74
N ASP A 70 9.75 5.29 -15.46
CA ASP A 70 10.31 4.42 -16.47
C ASP A 70 9.24 3.56 -17.16
N THR A 71 8.27 3.07 -16.35
CA THR A 71 7.11 2.34 -16.86
C THR A 71 6.27 3.22 -17.79
N THR A 72 5.97 4.46 -17.37
CA THR A 72 5.20 5.41 -18.19
C THR A 72 5.91 5.76 -19.49
N GLU A 73 7.22 6.00 -19.45
CA GLU A 73 8.03 6.26 -20.65
C GLU A 73 8.02 5.07 -21.61
N HIS A 74 8.11 3.85 -21.08
CA HIS A 74 8.04 2.64 -21.90
C HIS A 74 6.64 2.44 -22.51
N LEU A 75 5.56 2.62 -21.74
CA LEU A 75 4.20 2.58 -22.27
C LEU A 75 3.96 3.64 -23.35
N GLN A 76 4.53 4.83 -23.20
CA GLN A 76 4.46 5.88 -24.22
C GLN A 76 5.22 5.48 -25.50
N TYR A 77 6.37 4.80 -25.35
CA TYR A 77 7.09 4.24 -26.49
C TYR A 77 6.24 3.20 -27.23
N VAL A 78 5.63 2.24 -26.49
CA VAL A 78 4.75 1.22 -27.07
C VAL A 78 3.55 1.86 -27.78
N ALA A 79 2.86 2.80 -27.12
CA ALA A 79 1.74 3.53 -27.73
C ALA A 79 2.11 4.19 -29.05
N LYS A 80 3.30 4.80 -29.15
CA LYS A 80 3.79 5.39 -30.41
C LYS A 80 4.05 4.36 -31.50
N GLN A 81 4.61 3.18 -31.14
CA GLN A 81 4.90 2.11 -32.12
C GLN A 81 3.61 1.50 -32.67
N GLU A 82 2.60 1.35 -31.82
CA GLU A 82 1.28 0.78 -32.17
C GLU A 82 0.30 1.83 -32.71
N HIS A 83 0.75 3.08 -32.92
CA HIS A 83 -0.06 4.21 -33.38
C HIS A 83 -1.29 4.49 -32.52
N ILE A 84 -1.19 4.26 -31.21
CA ILE A 84 -2.24 4.49 -30.22
C ILE A 84 -2.08 5.90 -29.65
N ASN A 85 -3.20 6.66 -29.63
CA ASN A 85 -3.24 7.95 -28.96
C ASN A 85 -3.48 7.78 -27.46
N ALA A 86 -2.51 8.14 -26.64
CA ALA A 86 -2.59 7.98 -25.19
C ALA A 86 -2.14 9.24 -24.44
N GLU A 87 -2.98 9.69 -23.52
CA GLU A 87 -2.66 10.80 -22.62
C GLU A 87 -1.57 10.37 -21.62
N PRO A 88 -0.53 11.18 -21.37
CA PRO A 88 0.54 10.83 -20.41
C PRO A 88 0.02 10.52 -18.98
N GLU A 89 -1.01 11.24 -18.55
CA GLU A 89 -1.65 11.03 -17.25
C GLU A 89 -2.37 9.68 -17.17
N ALA A 90 -2.99 9.25 -18.27
CA ALA A 90 -3.61 7.93 -18.37
C ALA A 90 -2.56 6.81 -18.24
N LEU A 91 -1.42 6.95 -18.92
CA LEU A 91 -0.31 5.99 -18.82
C LEU A 91 0.30 5.93 -17.42
N THR A 92 0.33 7.07 -16.72
CA THR A 92 0.79 7.13 -15.33
C THR A 92 -0.13 6.32 -14.40
N VAL A 93 -1.44 6.39 -14.58
CA VAL A 93 -2.40 5.58 -13.82
C VAL A 93 -2.19 4.07 -14.07
N ILE A 94 -1.96 3.69 -15.34
CA ILE A 94 -1.63 2.28 -15.68
C ILE A 94 -0.34 1.85 -14.98
N ALA A 95 0.70 2.67 -15.02
CA ALA A 95 1.98 2.38 -14.37
C ALA A 95 1.85 2.23 -12.85
N GLN A 96 1.07 3.09 -12.20
CA GLN A 96 0.75 2.98 -10.76
C GLN A 96 0.03 1.67 -10.44
N LYS A 97 -0.97 1.29 -11.27
CA LYS A 97 -1.75 0.06 -11.05
C LYS A 97 -0.91 -1.20 -11.21
N ALA A 98 0.12 -1.16 -12.05
CA ALA A 98 1.03 -2.27 -12.33
C ALA A 98 2.06 -2.51 -11.21
N ASP A 99 2.21 -1.60 -10.26
CA ASP A 99 3.06 -1.73 -9.07
C ASP A 99 4.50 -2.21 -9.37
N GLY A 100 5.08 -1.67 -10.44
CA GLY A 100 6.46 -1.95 -10.84
C GLY A 100 6.68 -3.23 -11.67
N GLY A 101 5.60 -3.91 -12.09
CA GLY A 101 5.64 -5.07 -12.99
C GLY A 101 5.42 -4.65 -14.44
N MET A 102 6.43 -4.74 -15.32
CA MET A 102 6.26 -4.36 -16.74
C MET A 102 5.27 -5.27 -17.48
N ARG A 103 5.23 -6.56 -17.15
CA ARG A 103 4.24 -7.49 -17.73
C ARG A 103 2.82 -7.08 -17.40
N ASP A 104 2.58 -6.72 -16.14
CA ASP A 104 1.27 -6.28 -15.68
C ASP A 104 0.90 -4.92 -16.30
N ALA A 105 1.86 -4.00 -16.43
CA ALA A 105 1.66 -2.72 -17.09
C ALA A 105 1.23 -2.88 -18.55
N LEU A 106 1.90 -3.75 -19.31
CA LEU A 106 1.55 -4.04 -20.70
C LEU A 106 0.20 -4.76 -20.82
N SER A 107 -0.10 -5.70 -19.91
CA SER A 107 -1.38 -6.40 -19.90
C SER A 107 -2.55 -5.46 -19.61
N ILE A 108 -2.38 -4.55 -18.66
CA ILE A 108 -3.37 -3.51 -18.35
C ILE A 108 -3.51 -2.54 -19.55
N PHE A 109 -2.40 -2.16 -20.18
CA PHE A 109 -2.40 -1.30 -21.36
C PHE A 109 -3.21 -1.93 -22.49
N ASP A 110 -2.97 -3.20 -22.82
CA ASP A 110 -3.71 -3.94 -23.86
C ASP A 110 -5.21 -4.03 -23.55
N GLN A 111 -5.56 -4.26 -22.28
CA GLN A 111 -6.95 -4.25 -21.82
C GLN A 111 -7.61 -2.88 -22.09
N VAL A 112 -6.94 -1.80 -21.73
CA VAL A 112 -7.44 -0.45 -21.93
C VAL A 112 -7.54 -0.09 -23.40
N VAL A 113 -6.56 -0.45 -24.23
CA VAL A 113 -6.58 -0.28 -25.69
C VAL A 113 -7.81 -0.95 -26.30
N SER A 114 -8.04 -2.21 -25.91
CA SER A 114 -9.18 -3.01 -26.39
C SER A 114 -10.53 -2.36 -26.01
N PHE A 115 -10.61 -1.77 -24.81
CA PHE A 115 -11.82 -1.11 -24.33
C PHE A 115 -12.05 0.24 -25.02
N THR A 116 -11.00 1.02 -25.28
CA THR A 116 -11.08 2.39 -25.80
C THR A 116 -11.03 2.50 -27.31
N GLY A 117 -10.72 1.40 -28.01
CA GLY A 117 -10.53 1.41 -29.45
C GLY A 117 -9.32 2.23 -29.92
N GLY A 118 -8.29 2.36 -29.08
CA GLY A 118 -7.02 3.03 -29.43
C GLY A 118 -6.93 4.52 -29.08
N ASN A 119 -7.93 5.08 -28.38
CA ASN A 119 -7.85 6.44 -27.84
C ASN A 119 -7.90 6.41 -26.31
N ILE A 120 -6.75 6.39 -25.68
CA ILE A 120 -6.61 6.23 -24.23
C ILE A 120 -6.61 7.61 -23.57
N THR A 121 -7.72 7.94 -22.90
CA THR A 121 -7.86 9.15 -22.09
C THR A 121 -7.78 8.80 -20.59
N TYR A 122 -7.40 9.77 -19.75
CA TYR A 122 -7.40 9.61 -18.31
C TYR A 122 -8.75 9.06 -17.79
N LYS A 123 -9.86 9.63 -18.27
CA LYS A 123 -11.20 9.23 -17.86
C LYS A 123 -11.51 7.78 -18.22
N SER A 124 -11.18 7.36 -19.45
CA SER A 124 -11.43 5.98 -19.91
C SER A 124 -10.61 4.94 -19.10
N VAL A 125 -9.40 5.29 -18.72
CA VAL A 125 -8.56 4.43 -17.86
C VAL A 125 -9.16 4.28 -16.45
N ILE A 126 -9.55 5.39 -15.82
CA ILE A 126 -10.19 5.39 -14.50
C ILE A 126 -11.46 4.52 -14.50
N GLU A 127 -12.31 4.67 -15.53
CA GLU A 127 -13.54 3.88 -15.67
C GLU A 127 -13.23 2.38 -15.90
N ASN A 128 -12.29 2.05 -16.81
CA ASN A 128 -11.97 0.66 -17.13
C ASN A 128 -11.30 -0.08 -15.96
N LEU A 129 -10.34 0.56 -15.31
CA LEU A 129 -9.57 -0.05 -14.20
C LEU A 129 -10.31 0.03 -12.86
N ASN A 130 -11.50 0.60 -12.83
CA ASN A 130 -12.27 0.84 -11.60
C ASN A 130 -11.42 1.50 -10.51
N VAL A 131 -10.67 2.55 -10.90
CA VAL A 131 -9.85 3.36 -9.99
C VAL A 131 -10.67 4.57 -9.58
N LEU A 132 -10.69 4.88 -8.30
CA LEU A 132 -11.38 6.07 -7.83
C LEU A 132 -10.59 7.32 -8.21
N ASP A 133 -11.25 8.26 -8.89
CA ASP A 133 -10.63 9.50 -9.36
C ASP A 133 -10.11 10.34 -8.17
N TYR A 134 -8.94 10.95 -8.33
CA TYR A 134 -8.36 11.90 -7.37
C TYR A 134 -9.33 13.05 -7.01
N GLU A 135 -10.22 13.43 -7.90
CA GLU A 135 -11.25 14.45 -7.68
C GLU A 135 -12.08 14.18 -6.42
N TYR A 136 -12.44 12.91 -6.17
CA TYR A 136 -13.21 12.54 -4.98
C TYR A 136 -12.42 12.81 -3.70
N TYR A 137 -11.12 12.50 -3.69
CA TYR A 137 -10.29 12.71 -2.52
C TYR A 137 -9.98 14.19 -2.28
N PHE A 138 -9.73 14.97 -3.34
CA PHE A 138 -9.57 16.42 -3.24
C PHE A 138 -10.82 17.08 -2.67
N LYS A 139 -11.99 16.77 -3.22
CA LYS A 139 -13.27 17.31 -2.75
C LYS A 139 -13.58 16.88 -1.32
N LEU A 140 -13.36 15.60 -1.00
CA LEU A 140 -13.58 15.08 0.35
C LEU A 140 -12.70 15.80 1.36
N THR A 141 -11.42 15.99 1.06
CA THR A 141 -10.48 16.68 1.96
C THR A 141 -10.92 18.12 2.21
N ASP A 142 -11.36 18.88 1.20
CA ASP A 142 -11.90 20.22 1.38
C ASP A 142 -13.17 20.20 2.27
N LEU A 143 -14.08 19.23 2.09
CA LEU A 143 -15.26 19.07 2.94
C LEU A 143 -14.90 18.73 4.40
N LEU A 144 -13.87 17.88 4.62
CA LEU A 144 -13.40 17.56 5.96
C LEU A 144 -12.75 18.76 6.64
N LEU A 145 -11.98 19.56 5.91
CA LEU A 145 -11.37 20.79 6.43
C LEU A 145 -12.43 21.85 6.83
N GLU A 146 -13.55 21.88 6.12
CA GLU A 146 -14.68 22.76 6.41
C GLU A 146 -15.67 22.16 7.42
N ASN A 147 -15.39 20.98 7.98
CA ASN A 147 -16.26 20.22 8.90
C ASN A 147 -17.68 19.97 8.33
N LYS A 148 -17.80 19.82 7.02
CA LYS A 148 -19.06 19.52 6.32
C LYS A 148 -19.34 18.00 6.30
N VAL A 149 -19.68 17.46 7.47
CA VAL A 149 -19.91 16.02 7.66
C VAL A 149 -21.03 15.49 6.76
N PRO A 150 -22.20 16.11 6.64
CA PRO A 150 -23.28 15.58 5.80
C PRO A 150 -22.86 15.42 4.34
N GLU A 151 -22.17 16.40 3.78
CA GLU A 151 -21.71 16.41 2.39
C GLU A 151 -20.61 15.34 2.18
N ALA A 152 -19.71 15.15 3.15
CA ALA A 152 -18.71 14.09 3.10
C ALA A 152 -19.35 12.69 3.09
N MET A 153 -20.40 12.47 3.89
CA MET A 153 -21.16 11.22 3.90
C MET A 153 -21.92 10.99 2.60
N LEU A 154 -22.50 12.03 2.00
CA LEU A 154 -23.18 11.95 0.70
C LEU A 154 -22.17 11.60 -0.40
N LEU A 155 -20.99 12.21 -0.41
CA LEU A 155 -19.92 11.89 -1.35
C LEU A 155 -19.48 10.43 -1.21
N PHE A 156 -19.30 9.93 0.01
CA PHE A 156 -18.99 8.52 0.23
C PHE A 156 -20.11 7.58 -0.26
N ASN A 157 -21.37 7.94 -0.03
CA ASN A 157 -22.51 7.17 -0.55
C ASN A 157 -22.53 7.13 -2.08
N ASP A 158 -22.12 8.20 -2.76
CA ASP A 158 -22.02 8.23 -4.22
C ASP A 158 -20.89 7.33 -4.74
N VAL A 159 -19.77 7.26 -4.00
CA VAL A 159 -18.67 6.32 -4.28
C VAL A 159 -19.17 4.88 -4.18
N LEU A 160 -19.90 4.53 -3.11
CA LEU A 160 -20.50 3.20 -2.96
C LEU A 160 -21.51 2.85 -4.07
N LYS A 161 -22.36 3.81 -4.48
CA LYS A 161 -23.31 3.61 -5.58
C LYS A 161 -22.63 3.35 -6.93
N LYS A 162 -21.41 3.84 -7.14
CA LYS A 162 -20.59 3.56 -8.32
C LYS A 162 -19.91 2.19 -8.27
N GLY A 163 -20.12 1.40 -7.19
CA GLY A 163 -19.59 0.05 -7.04
C GLY A 163 -18.21 -0.04 -6.42
N PHE A 164 -17.66 1.06 -5.91
CA PHE A 164 -16.39 1.02 -5.18
C PHE A 164 -16.54 0.43 -3.79
N ASP A 165 -15.53 -0.34 -3.36
CA ASP A 165 -15.47 -0.88 -2.01
C ASP A 165 -14.95 0.16 -1.00
N GLY A 166 -15.53 0.15 0.22
CA GLY A 166 -15.16 1.08 1.26
C GLY A 166 -13.71 0.91 1.77
N SER A 167 -13.12 -0.30 1.68
CA SER A 167 -11.71 -0.52 2.03
C SER A 167 -10.79 0.20 1.04
N HIS A 168 -11.02 0.02 -0.26
CA HIS A 168 -10.26 0.73 -1.30
C HIS A 168 -10.40 2.25 -1.17
N PHE A 169 -11.61 2.73 -0.81
CA PHE A 169 -11.83 4.15 -0.58
C PHE A 169 -11.00 4.68 0.60
N ILE A 170 -10.97 3.99 1.73
CA ILE A 170 -10.21 4.40 2.93
C ILE A 170 -8.70 4.31 2.69
N THR A 171 -8.23 3.25 2.04
CA THR A 171 -6.81 3.10 1.69
C THR A 171 -6.36 4.20 0.73
N GLY A 172 -7.19 4.52 -0.28
CA GLY A 172 -6.93 5.64 -1.18
C GLY A 172 -6.95 6.99 -0.49
N LEU A 173 -7.86 7.21 0.47
CA LEU A 173 -7.91 8.43 1.28
C LEU A 173 -6.65 8.57 2.16
N SER A 174 -6.19 7.48 2.77
CA SER A 174 -4.94 7.46 3.55
C SER A 174 -3.74 7.83 2.68
N SER A 175 -3.66 7.26 1.48
CA SER A 175 -2.61 7.59 0.49
C SER A 175 -2.69 9.05 0.06
N HIS A 176 -3.89 9.58 -0.17
CA HIS A 176 -4.09 10.99 -0.49
C HIS A 176 -3.59 11.94 0.62
N PHE A 177 -3.88 11.64 1.89
CA PHE A 177 -3.34 12.42 3.01
C PHE A 177 -1.82 12.34 3.12
N ARG A 178 -1.23 11.18 2.85
CA ARG A 178 0.23 11.00 2.77
C ARG A 178 0.81 11.88 1.66
N ASP A 179 0.20 11.89 0.49
CA ASP A 179 0.64 12.67 -0.65
C ASP A 179 0.52 14.18 -0.41
N LEU A 180 -0.53 14.63 0.29
CA LEU A 180 -0.63 16.00 0.78
C LEU A 180 0.49 16.35 1.76
N LEU A 181 0.83 15.45 2.69
CA LEU A 181 1.92 15.67 3.65
C LEU A 181 3.28 15.77 2.94
N VAL A 182 3.55 14.86 2.00
CA VAL A 182 4.76 14.86 1.16
C VAL A 182 4.85 16.13 0.32
N SER A 183 3.72 16.67 -0.13
CA SER A 183 3.64 17.89 -0.96
C SER A 183 3.88 19.19 -0.20
N LYS A 184 4.00 19.14 1.14
CA LYS A 184 4.27 20.34 1.96
C LYS A 184 5.70 20.81 1.88
N ASP A 185 6.65 19.92 1.60
CA ASP A 185 8.07 20.23 1.54
C ASP A 185 8.63 19.94 0.13
N ALA A 186 9.42 20.90 -0.39
CA ALA A 186 10.03 20.76 -1.71
C ALA A 186 11.00 19.58 -1.80
N SER A 187 11.68 19.22 -0.70
CA SER A 187 12.62 18.10 -0.67
C SER A 187 11.93 16.74 -0.82
N THR A 188 10.69 16.62 -0.37
CA THR A 188 9.89 15.38 -0.43
C THR A 188 9.02 15.26 -1.68
N LEU A 189 8.89 16.33 -2.48
CA LEU A 189 8.10 16.32 -3.72
C LEU A 189 8.51 15.24 -4.73
N GLN A 190 9.76 14.81 -4.73
CA GLN A 190 10.23 13.71 -5.57
C GLN A 190 9.60 12.36 -5.20
N LEU A 191 9.05 12.22 -3.98
CA LEU A 191 8.33 11.03 -3.53
C LEU A 191 6.88 10.99 -4.01
N LEU A 192 6.42 12.06 -4.68
CA LEU A 192 5.08 12.16 -5.23
C LEU A 192 5.06 11.64 -6.67
N GLU A 193 4.54 10.47 -6.85
CA GLU A 193 4.52 9.72 -8.10
C GLU A 193 3.24 9.97 -8.91
N VAL A 194 2.96 11.24 -9.23
CA VAL A 194 1.78 11.68 -9.99
C VAL A 194 2.16 12.58 -11.14
N GLY A 195 1.24 12.76 -12.10
CA GLY A 195 1.41 13.69 -13.23
C GLY A 195 1.57 15.14 -12.79
N ALA A 196 2.10 15.98 -13.67
CA ALA A 196 2.44 17.37 -13.36
C ALA A 196 1.22 18.20 -12.92
N SER A 197 0.07 18.07 -13.59
CA SER A 197 -1.16 18.79 -13.29
C SER A 197 -1.74 18.40 -11.91
N ILE A 198 -1.70 17.11 -11.58
CA ILE A 198 -2.15 16.60 -10.29
C ILE A 198 -1.20 17.05 -9.17
N ARG A 199 0.11 17.12 -9.44
CA ARG A 199 1.12 17.60 -8.48
C ARG A 199 0.86 19.04 -8.05
N GLU A 200 0.55 19.93 -8.97
CA GLU A 200 0.20 21.32 -8.67
C GLU A 200 -1.03 21.41 -7.76
N ARG A 201 -2.03 20.59 -7.99
CA ARG A 201 -3.23 20.51 -7.15
C ARG A 201 -2.91 20.01 -5.73
N TYR A 202 -2.06 18.99 -5.59
CA TYR A 202 -1.59 18.52 -4.29
C TYR A 202 -0.88 19.63 -3.52
N GLN A 203 0.00 20.38 -4.17
CA GLN A 203 0.68 21.52 -3.54
C GLN A 203 -0.30 22.61 -3.09
N ALA A 204 -1.30 22.93 -3.93
CA ALA A 204 -2.30 23.93 -3.60
C ALA A 204 -3.15 23.54 -2.38
N GLN A 205 -3.62 22.27 -2.32
CA GLN A 205 -4.40 21.78 -1.20
C GLN A 205 -3.55 21.55 0.05
N ALA A 206 -2.29 21.08 -0.09
CA ALA A 206 -1.37 20.90 1.03
C ALA A 206 -1.11 22.18 1.83
N ARG A 207 -1.12 23.35 1.17
CA ARG A 207 -1.01 24.66 1.84
C ARG A 207 -2.18 24.95 2.77
N LYS A 208 -3.38 24.42 2.48
CA LYS A 208 -4.59 24.60 3.30
C LYS A 208 -4.62 23.62 4.50
N CYS A 209 -3.90 22.51 4.42
CA CYS A 209 -3.92 21.46 5.44
C CYS A 209 -2.83 21.68 6.48
N GLU A 210 -3.14 21.53 7.76
CA GLU A 210 -2.12 21.43 8.81
C GLU A 210 -1.48 20.06 8.85
N ALA A 211 -0.17 19.97 9.11
CA ALA A 211 0.53 18.68 9.21
C ALA A 211 -0.05 17.80 10.35
N LYS A 212 -0.46 18.42 11.47
CA LYS A 212 -1.10 17.73 12.59
C LYS A 212 -2.43 17.09 12.20
N PHE A 213 -3.23 17.78 11.37
CA PHE A 213 -4.48 17.23 10.81
C PHE A 213 -4.19 16.01 9.93
N LEU A 214 -3.28 16.14 8.95
CA LEU A 214 -2.93 15.07 8.01
C LEU A 214 -2.45 13.83 8.75
N TYR A 215 -1.57 13.98 9.75
CA TYR A 215 -1.07 12.87 10.55
C TYR A 215 -2.18 12.16 11.32
N LYS A 216 -3.06 12.92 12.02
CA LYS A 216 -4.19 12.33 12.75
C LYS A 216 -5.18 11.64 11.83
N ALA A 217 -5.50 12.26 10.67
CA ALA A 217 -6.41 11.70 9.67
C ALA A 217 -5.87 10.39 9.07
N MET A 218 -4.57 10.35 8.71
CA MET A 218 -3.92 9.11 8.25
C MET A 218 -4.01 8.00 9.29
N LYS A 219 -3.79 8.32 10.57
CA LYS A 219 -3.92 7.34 11.66
C LYS A 219 -5.33 6.79 11.75
N LEU A 220 -6.35 7.63 11.70
CA LEU A 220 -7.76 7.20 11.71
C LEU A 220 -8.10 6.33 10.51
N CYS A 221 -7.61 6.66 9.32
CA CYS A 221 -7.79 5.84 8.12
C CYS A 221 -7.10 4.48 8.25
N ASN A 222 -5.88 4.44 8.79
CA ASN A 222 -5.16 3.18 9.04
C ASN A 222 -5.87 2.31 10.06
N ASP A 223 -6.36 2.88 11.16
CA ASP A 223 -7.12 2.15 12.18
C ASP A 223 -8.43 1.60 11.60
N CYS A 224 -9.09 2.34 10.71
CA CYS A 224 -10.27 1.89 9.97
C CYS A 224 -9.93 0.69 9.07
N ASP A 225 -8.85 0.76 8.29
CA ASP A 225 -8.45 -0.32 7.37
C ASP A 225 -8.11 -1.61 8.12
N LEU A 226 -7.34 -1.52 9.21
CA LEU A 226 -7.01 -2.66 10.06
C LEU A 226 -8.27 -3.35 10.63
N ASN A 227 -9.29 -2.57 11.01
CA ASN A 227 -10.52 -3.08 11.58
C ASN A 227 -11.59 -3.44 10.54
N TYR A 228 -11.39 -3.08 9.26
CA TYR A 228 -12.40 -3.21 8.21
C TYR A 228 -12.87 -4.66 8.01
N ARG A 229 -11.94 -5.63 8.02
CA ARG A 229 -12.28 -7.05 7.85
C ARG A 229 -13.04 -7.62 9.03
N ALA A 230 -12.74 -7.18 10.26
CA ALA A 230 -13.35 -7.65 11.49
C ALA A 230 -14.71 -7.00 11.75
N SER A 231 -15.01 -5.85 11.16
CA SER A 231 -16.25 -5.11 11.37
C SER A 231 -17.44 -5.79 10.70
N LYS A 232 -18.52 -5.96 11.47
CA LYS A 232 -19.82 -6.43 10.96
C LYS A 232 -20.52 -5.37 10.09
N ASN A 233 -20.34 -4.09 10.42
CA ASN A 233 -20.92 -2.97 9.68
C ASN A 233 -19.82 -2.10 9.10
N LYS A 234 -19.33 -2.52 7.93
CA LYS A 234 -18.22 -1.88 7.21
C LYS A 234 -18.54 -0.43 6.84
N ARG A 235 -19.78 -0.18 6.40
CA ARG A 235 -20.24 1.16 6.03
C ARG A 235 -20.17 2.12 7.22
N LEU A 236 -20.73 1.73 8.35
CA LEU A 236 -20.73 2.55 9.57
C LEU A 236 -19.30 2.85 10.05
N LEU A 237 -18.38 1.88 9.92
CA LEU A 237 -16.98 2.07 10.30
C LEU A 237 -16.32 3.19 9.49
N VAL A 238 -16.53 3.21 8.18
CA VAL A 238 -16.02 4.26 7.30
C VAL A 238 -16.68 5.61 7.61
N GLU A 239 -18.01 5.64 7.77
CA GLU A 239 -18.75 6.85 8.11
C GLU A 239 -18.26 7.47 9.43
N LEU A 240 -18.03 6.64 10.47
CA LEU A 240 -17.44 7.09 11.74
C LEU A 240 -16.04 7.68 11.55
N THR A 241 -15.21 7.04 10.73
CA THR A 241 -13.87 7.55 10.43
C THR A 241 -13.92 8.91 9.76
N LEU A 242 -14.83 9.11 8.78
CA LEU A 242 -15.01 10.41 8.13
C LEU A 242 -15.48 11.49 9.11
N ILE A 243 -16.43 11.16 10.00
CA ILE A 243 -16.89 12.07 11.06
C ILE A 243 -15.71 12.46 11.97
N GLN A 244 -14.92 11.50 12.42
CA GLN A 244 -13.75 11.75 13.27
C GLN A 244 -12.70 12.61 12.54
N CYS A 245 -12.44 12.37 11.26
CA CYS A 245 -11.54 13.20 10.46
C CYS A 245 -12.03 14.65 10.35
N ALA A 246 -13.32 14.86 10.13
CA ALA A 246 -13.91 16.21 10.09
C ALA A 246 -13.81 16.93 11.44
N GLN A 247 -13.98 16.22 12.55
CA GLN A 247 -13.87 16.79 13.90
C GLN A 247 -12.44 17.20 14.28
N LEU A 248 -11.40 16.69 13.58
CA LEU A 248 -10.01 17.11 13.83
C LEU A 248 -9.77 18.59 13.54
N THR A 249 -10.64 19.24 12.79
CA THR A 249 -10.55 20.68 12.46
C THR A 249 -11.20 21.59 13.51
N LEU A 250 -11.98 21.00 14.41
CA LEU A 250 -12.56 21.76 15.53
C LEU A 250 -11.49 22.00 16.59
N PRO A 251 -11.48 23.19 17.22
CA PRO A 251 -10.58 23.45 18.34
C PRO A 251 -10.89 22.46 19.46
N ASP A 252 -9.84 21.85 20.04
CA ASP A 252 -10.00 20.96 21.18
C ASP A 252 -10.75 21.73 22.30
N ALA A 253 -11.76 21.11 22.90
CA ALA A 253 -12.55 21.77 23.96
C ALA A 253 -11.68 22.22 25.17
N ASP A 254 -10.46 21.67 25.29
CA ASP A 254 -9.47 22.07 26.29
C ASP A 254 -8.76 23.40 25.96
N ASP A 255 -8.70 23.82 24.68
CA ASP A 255 -8.12 25.07 24.26
C ASP A 255 -9.10 26.26 24.48
N LEU A 256 -10.39 26.00 24.61
CA LEU A 256 -11.44 27.04 24.89
C LEU A 256 -11.63 27.31 26.38
N ALA A 257 -11.16 26.42 27.27
CA ALA A 257 -11.16 26.65 28.72
C ALA A 257 -9.84 27.27 29.16
N GLY A 258 -9.71 28.60 28.97
CA GLY A 258 -8.58 29.38 29.48
C GLY A 258 -8.27 29.05 30.94
N GLY A 259 -7.17 28.37 31.17
CA GLY A 259 -6.42 28.44 32.40
C GLY A 259 -7.00 27.73 33.63
N ARG A 260 -7.07 26.39 33.59
CA ARG A 260 -6.86 25.53 34.77
C ARG A 260 -6.52 24.11 34.29
N SER A 261 -5.26 23.72 34.50
CA SER A 261 -4.83 22.31 34.29
C SER A 261 -5.75 21.41 35.10
N PRO A 262 -6.50 20.47 34.47
CA PRO A 262 -7.18 19.46 35.25
C PRO A 262 -6.11 18.50 35.81
N LYS A 263 -6.10 18.35 37.13
CA LYS A 263 -5.34 17.27 37.80
C LYS A 263 -5.68 15.98 37.08
N LYS A 264 -4.65 15.25 36.60
CA LYS A 264 -4.79 13.88 36.14
C LYS A 264 -5.58 13.09 37.16
N ASN A 265 -6.86 12.84 36.91
CA ASN A 265 -7.62 11.84 37.64
C ASN A 265 -6.98 10.49 37.29
N GLN A 266 -6.16 10.00 38.22
CA GLN A 266 -5.73 8.62 38.22
C GLN A 266 -7.00 7.77 38.38
N ILE A 267 -7.39 7.11 37.29
CA ILE A 267 -8.42 6.07 37.33
C ILE A 267 -7.83 4.97 38.19
N LYS A 268 -8.31 4.87 39.43
CA LYS A 268 -8.00 3.71 40.31
C LYS A 268 -8.56 2.48 39.64
N PRO A 269 -7.78 1.39 39.50
CA PRO A 269 -8.33 0.13 38.97
C PRO A 269 -9.45 -0.38 39.87
N ILE A 270 -10.61 -0.68 39.29
CA ILE A 270 -11.80 -1.15 39.96
C ILE A 270 -11.68 -2.63 40.43
N PHE A 271 -10.63 -3.31 39.99
CA PHE A 271 -10.36 -4.68 40.42
C PHE A 271 -9.18 -4.71 41.42
N THR A 272 -9.53 -4.75 42.71
CA THR A 272 -8.61 -5.18 43.77
C THR A 272 -8.55 -6.71 43.68
N GLN A 273 -7.41 -7.26 43.27
CA GLN A 273 -7.16 -8.70 43.44
C GLN A 273 -7.21 -8.98 44.94
N GLN A 274 -8.16 -9.82 45.36
CA GLN A 274 -8.18 -10.38 46.70
C GLN A 274 -6.95 -11.26 46.86
N ALA A 275 -6.08 -10.86 47.79
CA ALA A 275 -4.94 -11.66 48.21
C ALA A 275 -5.48 -12.95 48.87
N THR A 276 -5.09 -14.10 48.33
CA THR A 276 -5.27 -15.41 48.96
C THR A 276 -4.49 -15.43 50.31
N PRO A 277 -5.07 -15.91 51.39
CA PRO A 277 -4.38 -15.98 52.67
C PRO A 277 -3.26 -17.05 52.63
N GLU A 278 -2.06 -16.61 52.94
CA GLU A 278 -0.89 -17.48 53.20
C GLU A 278 -1.22 -18.47 54.32
N VAL A 279 -1.12 -19.76 54.01
CA VAL A 279 -1.21 -20.84 55.01
C VAL A 279 0.09 -20.86 55.83
N ALA A 280 -0.02 -20.47 57.09
CA ALA A 280 1.06 -20.57 58.06
C ALA A 280 1.42 -22.04 58.32
N THR A 281 2.59 -22.42 57.92
CA THR A 281 3.20 -23.74 58.28
C THR A 281 3.65 -23.70 59.70
N GLN A 282 2.94 -24.40 60.59
CA GLN A 282 3.34 -24.62 61.95
C GLN A 282 4.53 -25.61 62.00
N SER A 283 5.66 -25.14 62.52
CA SER A 283 6.80 -25.96 62.93
C SER A 283 6.46 -26.76 64.17
N GLN A 284 6.53 -28.08 64.08
CA GLN A 284 6.51 -28.98 65.26
C GLN A 284 7.88 -28.96 65.96
N PRO A 285 7.88 -28.97 67.31
CA PRO A 285 9.10 -29.11 68.09
C PRO A 285 9.53 -30.58 68.23
N GLN A 286 10.77 -30.86 68.02
CA GLN A 286 11.44 -32.08 68.44
C GLN A 286 11.66 -32.03 69.95
N ALA A 287 11.33 -33.10 70.65
CA ALA A 287 11.75 -33.40 72.02
C ALA A 287 12.16 -34.87 72.12
N PRO A 288 12.81 -35.28 73.21
CA PRO A 288 14.26 -35.55 73.36
C PRO A 288 14.61 -37.00 73.10
#